data_5c009f99d91645e1a6cc0f4afd9b6741
#
_entry.id   5c009f99d91645e1a6cc0f4afd9b6741
#
_cell.length_a   1.000
_cell.length_b   1.000
_cell.length_c   1.000
_cell.angle_alpha   90.00
_cell.angle_beta   90.00
_cell.angle_gamma   90.00
#
_symmetry.space_group_name_H-M   'P 1'
#
loop_
_entity.id
_entity.type
_entity.pdbx_description
1 polymer ?
#
loop_
_entity_poly.entity_id
_entity_poly.type
_entity_poly.pdbx_seq_one_letter_code
_entity_poly.pdbx_strand_id
1 'polypeptide(L)'
;MFIPFGFMAGASAAPPSYDTDAQAFFTAIDNDGGSLTTGEKDAVNQLVVDLKAGNVWSDLEVAYPFVGSSATEQKYNLKDPRDLDAAYRLDFVPRAGESFDFSTASGSTPPPTGNDSHADTHWIYSSSLSSGNHISLYTTNNLNPGGYDCGAFDNTYEQGLIAGFGNNTLYYQVGNGWKTGNFTGDNKGFFMGNYIADGQALTSYKNTTQIANTTSNENRTASPMFLFNESINGADRGQGNDRNMTWWSTGAGLSSGSISALTTAVIDYQTALGRNV
;
A
#
# COMPACT_ATOMS: atom_id res chain seq x y z
N MET A 1 0.97 -31.99 -60.82
CA MET A 1 2.08 -31.59 -59.93
C MET A 1 1.48 -30.88 -58.72
N PHE A 2 1.33 -31.57 -57.59
CA PHE A 2 0.77 -31.02 -56.35
C PHE A 2 1.92 -30.50 -55.50
N ILE A 3 1.90 -29.21 -55.15
CA ILE A 3 2.82 -28.60 -54.18
C ILE A 3 2.13 -28.68 -52.81
N PRO A 4 2.69 -29.38 -51.82
CA PRO A 4 2.12 -29.39 -50.48
C PRO A 4 2.40 -28.04 -49.81
N PHE A 5 1.35 -27.34 -49.41
CA PHE A 5 1.45 -26.21 -48.48
C PHE A 5 1.88 -26.72 -47.11
N GLY A 6 3.17 -26.49 -46.77
CA GLY A 6 3.63 -26.69 -45.41
C GLY A 6 2.99 -25.67 -44.46
N PHE A 7 2.19 -26.14 -43.49
CA PHE A 7 1.79 -25.37 -42.36
C PHE A 7 3.04 -25.03 -41.55
N MET A 8 3.46 -23.76 -41.58
CA MET A 8 4.39 -23.26 -40.59
C MET A 8 3.61 -23.16 -39.25
N ALA A 9 3.87 -24.10 -38.35
CA ALA A 9 3.49 -23.94 -36.97
C ALA A 9 4.24 -22.73 -36.43
N GLY A 10 3.53 -21.62 -36.18
CA GLY A 10 4.09 -20.47 -35.49
C GLY A 10 4.61 -20.93 -34.12
N ALA A 11 5.88 -20.68 -33.85
CA ALA A 11 6.44 -20.90 -32.54
C ALA A 11 5.61 -20.05 -31.54
N SER A 12 4.90 -20.72 -30.64
CA SER A 12 4.30 -20.06 -29.51
C SER A 12 5.41 -19.39 -28.71
N ALA A 13 5.33 -18.08 -28.50
CA ALA A 13 6.25 -17.39 -27.61
C ALA A 13 6.20 -18.10 -26.25
N ALA A 14 7.37 -18.37 -25.66
CA ALA A 14 7.42 -18.88 -24.29
C ALA A 14 6.66 -17.90 -23.37
N PRO A 15 5.89 -18.39 -22.41
CA PRO A 15 5.22 -17.52 -21.45
C PRO A 15 6.28 -16.63 -20.77
N PRO A 16 5.95 -15.35 -20.46
CA PRO A 16 6.87 -14.45 -19.80
C PRO A 16 7.34 -15.07 -18.47
N SER A 17 8.64 -15.03 -18.22
CA SER A 17 9.18 -15.42 -16.92
C SER A 17 9.06 -14.21 -15.98
N TYR A 18 8.16 -14.28 -15.02
CA TYR A 18 8.02 -13.26 -13.98
C TYR A 18 9.10 -13.41 -12.90
N ASP A 19 9.38 -12.32 -12.17
CA ASP A 19 10.17 -12.36 -10.95
C ASP A 19 9.56 -13.35 -9.95
N THR A 20 10.41 -14.03 -9.17
CA THR A 20 9.96 -15.10 -8.27
C THR A 20 8.96 -14.64 -7.21
N ASP A 21 9.11 -13.41 -6.69
CA ASP A 21 8.19 -12.87 -5.68
C ASP A 21 6.86 -12.45 -6.34
N ALA A 22 6.91 -11.84 -7.53
CA ALA A 22 5.72 -11.56 -8.31
C ALA A 22 4.96 -12.85 -8.67
N GLN A 23 5.67 -13.90 -9.09
CA GLN A 23 5.06 -15.20 -9.38
C GLN A 23 4.43 -15.84 -8.15
N ALA A 24 5.04 -15.72 -6.96
CA ALA A 24 4.47 -16.21 -5.71
C ALA A 24 3.13 -15.51 -5.39
N PHE A 25 3.08 -14.19 -5.58
CA PHE A 25 1.86 -13.39 -5.41
C PHE A 25 0.75 -13.83 -6.38
N PHE A 26 1.07 -14.02 -7.67
CA PHE A 26 0.09 -14.51 -8.66
C PHE A 26 -0.42 -15.91 -8.30
N THR A 27 0.48 -16.78 -7.87
CA THR A 27 0.14 -18.16 -7.48
C THR A 27 -0.80 -18.19 -6.27
N ALA A 28 -0.60 -17.30 -5.28
CA ALA A 28 -1.49 -17.19 -4.14
C ALA A 28 -2.91 -16.77 -4.54
N ILE A 29 -3.04 -15.78 -5.41
CA ILE A 29 -4.32 -15.33 -5.97
C ILE A 29 -5.00 -16.45 -6.76
N ASP A 30 -4.27 -17.08 -7.69
CA ASP A 30 -4.80 -18.15 -8.55
C ASP A 30 -5.27 -19.35 -7.69
N ASN A 31 -4.55 -19.73 -6.62
CA ASN A 31 -4.90 -20.81 -5.71
C ASN A 31 -6.19 -20.53 -4.89
N ASP A 32 -6.47 -19.26 -4.63
CA ASP A 32 -7.67 -18.82 -3.90
C ASP A 32 -8.85 -18.50 -4.85
N GLY A 33 -8.71 -18.84 -6.12
CA GLY A 33 -9.76 -18.70 -7.14
C GLY A 33 -9.89 -17.29 -7.73
N GLY A 34 -8.99 -16.38 -7.43
CA GLY A 34 -8.86 -15.09 -8.12
C GLY A 34 -8.10 -15.22 -9.44
N SER A 35 -8.04 -14.15 -10.21
CA SER A 35 -7.26 -14.12 -11.45
C SER A 35 -6.89 -12.69 -11.84
N LEU A 36 -5.65 -12.50 -12.28
CA LEU A 36 -5.18 -11.24 -12.82
C LEU A 36 -5.00 -11.35 -14.34
N THR A 37 -5.32 -10.30 -15.06
CA THR A 37 -5.01 -10.18 -16.49
C THR A 37 -3.49 -10.15 -16.72
N THR A 38 -3.05 -10.44 -17.93
CA THR A 38 -1.63 -10.35 -18.30
C THR A 38 -1.08 -8.94 -18.04
N GLY A 39 -1.82 -7.87 -18.38
CA GLY A 39 -1.38 -6.51 -18.14
C GLY A 39 -1.22 -6.18 -16.66
N GLU A 40 -2.09 -6.69 -15.78
CA GLU A 40 -1.95 -6.55 -14.34
C GLU A 40 -0.75 -7.32 -13.79
N LYS A 41 -0.54 -8.56 -14.27
CA LYS A 41 0.65 -9.37 -13.92
C LYS A 41 1.94 -8.68 -14.37
N ASP A 42 1.98 -8.13 -15.56
CA ASP A 42 3.14 -7.39 -16.09
C ASP A 42 3.43 -6.14 -15.24
N ALA A 43 2.40 -5.37 -14.85
CA ALA A 43 2.55 -4.18 -14.02
C ALA A 43 3.07 -4.52 -12.60
N VAL A 44 2.53 -5.56 -11.96
CA VAL A 44 3.01 -6.01 -10.64
C VAL A 44 4.43 -6.56 -10.73
N ASN A 45 4.75 -7.32 -11.78
CA ASN A 45 6.09 -7.83 -11.99
C ASN A 45 7.11 -6.69 -12.15
N GLN A 46 6.80 -5.68 -12.96
CA GLN A 46 7.68 -4.53 -13.12
C GLN A 46 7.87 -3.78 -11.81
N LEU A 47 6.80 -3.57 -11.03
CA LEU A 47 6.88 -2.98 -9.70
C LEU A 47 7.87 -3.73 -8.79
N VAL A 48 7.80 -5.07 -8.74
CA VAL A 48 8.74 -5.89 -7.94
C VAL A 48 10.17 -5.71 -8.43
N VAL A 49 10.40 -5.75 -9.74
CA VAL A 49 11.73 -5.54 -10.35
C VAL A 49 12.28 -4.16 -9.97
N ASP A 50 11.48 -3.10 -10.08
CA ASP A 50 11.91 -1.73 -9.78
C ASP A 50 12.20 -1.53 -8.28
N LEU A 51 11.38 -2.08 -7.40
CA LEU A 51 11.60 -2.04 -5.95
C LEU A 51 12.89 -2.77 -5.55
N LYS A 52 13.21 -3.90 -6.20
CA LYS A 52 14.47 -4.63 -6.00
C LYS A 52 15.66 -3.84 -6.54
N ALA A 53 15.57 -3.31 -7.74
CA ALA A 53 16.62 -2.50 -8.35
C ALA A 53 16.91 -1.21 -7.55
N GLY A 54 15.88 -0.63 -6.93
CA GLY A 54 15.97 0.55 -6.07
C GLY A 54 16.43 0.26 -4.63
N ASN A 55 16.75 -0.99 -4.28
CA ASN A 55 17.08 -1.43 -2.92
C ASN A 55 16.00 -1.09 -1.87
N VAL A 56 14.73 -1.10 -2.30
CA VAL A 56 13.57 -0.87 -1.43
C VAL A 56 13.00 -2.20 -0.93
N TRP A 57 13.08 -3.24 -1.77
CA TRP A 57 12.42 -4.51 -1.52
C TRP A 57 12.75 -5.14 -0.16
N SER A 58 14.01 -5.05 0.28
CA SER A 58 14.45 -5.57 1.59
C SER A 58 13.91 -4.79 2.78
N ASP A 59 13.56 -3.51 2.58
CA ASP A 59 13.07 -2.61 3.63
C ASP A 59 11.54 -2.68 3.79
N LEU A 60 10.84 -3.31 2.84
CA LEU A 60 9.39 -3.54 2.93
C LEU A 60 9.11 -4.75 3.83
N GLU A 61 8.18 -4.60 4.76
CA GLU A 61 7.55 -5.69 5.51
C GLU A 61 6.21 -6.08 4.89
N VAL A 62 5.43 -5.09 4.51
CA VAL A 62 4.10 -5.25 3.94
C VAL A 62 3.93 -4.32 2.74
N ALA A 63 3.34 -4.83 1.66
CA ALA A 63 2.98 -4.07 0.48
C ALA A 63 1.70 -4.63 -0.15
N TYR A 64 0.67 -3.80 -0.25
CA TYR A 64 -0.59 -4.14 -0.91
C TYR A 64 -0.72 -3.32 -2.20
N PRO A 65 -0.63 -3.96 -3.38
CA PRO A 65 -0.69 -3.27 -4.68
C PRO A 65 -2.12 -2.94 -5.11
N PHE A 66 -3.15 -3.45 -4.44
CA PHE A 66 -4.58 -3.28 -4.74
C PHE A 66 -4.88 -3.41 -6.24
N VAL A 67 -4.61 -4.59 -6.78
CA VAL A 67 -4.83 -4.96 -8.19
C VAL A 67 -5.86 -6.06 -8.30
N GLY A 68 -6.62 -6.07 -9.40
CA GLY A 68 -7.76 -6.98 -9.59
C GLY A 68 -9.08 -6.36 -9.15
N SER A 69 -10.16 -7.14 -9.19
CA SER A 69 -11.54 -6.67 -9.05
C SER A 69 -12.33 -7.36 -7.93
N SER A 70 -11.63 -8.01 -7.00
CA SER A 70 -12.25 -8.71 -5.86
C SER A 70 -11.39 -8.64 -4.61
N ALA A 71 -11.99 -8.91 -3.45
CA ALA A 71 -11.28 -9.03 -2.19
C ALA A 71 -10.19 -10.11 -2.25
N THR A 72 -10.44 -11.22 -2.93
CA THR A 72 -9.48 -12.31 -3.12
C THR A 72 -8.20 -11.84 -3.81
N GLU A 73 -8.31 -10.98 -4.82
CA GLU A 73 -7.18 -10.47 -5.58
C GLU A 73 -6.42 -9.38 -4.82
N GLN A 74 -7.13 -8.57 -4.02
CA GLN A 74 -6.56 -7.40 -3.36
C GLN A 74 -6.10 -7.63 -1.91
N LYS A 75 -6.35 -8.81 -1.34
CA LYS A 75 -6.02 -9.07 0.08
C LYS A 75 -4.55 -9.42 0.34
N TYR A 76 -3.82 -9.95 -0.64
CA TYR A 76 -2.49 -10.51 -0.39
C TYR A 76 -1.39 -9.47 -0.26
N ASN A 77 -0.51 -9.68 0.73
CA ASN A 77 0.75 -8.96 0.84
C ASN A 77 1.72 -9.42 -0.25
N LEU A 78 2.14 -8.50 -1.12
CA LEU A 78 3.08 -8.77 -2.21
C LEU A 78 4.43 -9.32 -1.72
N LYS A 79 4.85 -8.98 -0.49
CA LYS A 79 6.11 -9.44 0.12
C LYS A 79 6.06 -10.88 0.60
N ASP A 80 4.91 -11.31 1.11
CA ASP A 80 4.70 -12.65 1.64
C ASP A 80 3.21 -13.02 1.49
N PRO A 81 2.82 -13.53 0.32
CA PRO A 81 1.42 -13.70 -0.04
C PRO A 81 0.81 -15.00 0.49
N ARG A 82 1.00 -15.31 1.78
CA ARG A 82 0.38 -16.46 2.44
C ARG A 82 -1.06 -16.13 2.86
N ASP A 83 -1.95 -17.09 2.76
CA ASP A 83 -3.35 -16.96 3.22
C ASP A 83 -3.47 -17.33 4.71
N LEU A 84 -2.93 -16.48 5.58
CA LEU A 84 -2.88 -16.67 7.02
C LEU A 84 -3.18 -15.34 7.73
N ASP A 85 -3.84 -15.40 8.90
CA ASP A 85 -4.11 -14.25 9.77
C ASP A 85 -2.81 -13.75 10.44
N ALA A 86 -2.01 -13.06 9.65
CA ALA A 86 -0.77 -12.40 10.03
C ALA A 86 -0.50 -11.33 8.97
N ALA A 87 0.68 -10.70 8.95
CA ALA A 87 1.03 -9.68 7.96
C ALA A 87 1.17 -10.22 6.51
N TYR A 88 0.38 -11.22 6.15
CA TYR A 88 0.37 -11.90 4.84
C TYR A 88 -0.83 -11.55 4.00
N ARG A 89 -1.93 -11.15 4.63
CA ARG A 89 -3.16 -10.77 3.94
C ARG A 89 -3.92 -9.70 4.72
N LEU A 90 -4.84 -9.03 4.00
CA LEU A 90 -5.84 -8.13 4.59
C LEU A 90 -7.11 -8.91 4.94
N ASP A 91 -7.70 -8.60 6.07
CA ASP A 91 -9.07 -8.91 6.37
C ASP A 91 -9.94 -7.67 6.18
N PHE A 92 -10.72 -7.64 5.10
CA PHE A 92 -11.66 -6.57 4.83
C PHE A 92 -12.90 -6.72 5.70
N VAL A 93 -13.12 -5.78 6.60
CA VAL A 93 -14.25 -5.73 7.54
C VAL A 93 -15.12 -4.53 7.17
N PRO A 94 -16.13 -4.72 6.30
CA PRO A 94 -17.07 -3.65 6.00
C PRO A 94 -18.03 -3.43 7.17
N ARG A 95 -18.58 -2.22 7.27
CA ARG A 95 -19.71 -1.94 8.14
C ARG A 95 -20.87 -2.89 7.86
N ALA A 96 -21.65 -3.23 8.91
CA ALA A 96 -22.74 -4.17 8.81
C ALA A 96 -23.75 -3.81 7.70
N GLY A 97 -23.94 -4.74 6.75
CA GLY A 97 -24.83 -4.58 5.61
C GLY A 97 -24.25 -3.85 4.40
N GLU A 98 -22.98 -3.48 4.46
CA GLU A 98 -22.26 -2.80 3.38
C GLU A 98 -21.12 -3.68 2.82
N SER A 99 -20.43 -3.23 1.78
CA SER A 99 -19.28 -3.93 1.18
C SER A 99 -18.26 -2.94 0.67
N PHE A 100 -16.99 -3.36 0.65
CA PHE A 100 -15.95 -2.67 -0.10
C PHE A 100 -16.23 -2.78 -1.60
N ASP A 101 -15.84 -1.75 -2.35
CA ASP A 101 -15.74 -1.80 -3.81
C ASP A 101 -14.29 -2.11 -4.21
N PHE A 102 -14.12 -3.07 -5.12
CA PHE A 102 -12.83 -3.53 -5.59
C PHE A 102 -12.72 -3.38 -7.09
N SER A 103 -11.73 -2.65 -7.55
CA SER A 103 -11.42 -2.59 -8.98
C SER A 103 -9.94 -2.29 -9.23
N THR A 104 -9.42 -2.72 -10.36
CA THR A 104 -8.06 -2.33 -10.77
C THR A 104 -7.96 -0.81 -10.96
N ALA A 105 -9.03 -0.15 -11.42
CA ALA A 105 -9.02 1.30 -11.69
C ALA A 105 -9.00 2.16 -10.42
N SER A 106 -9.64 1.74 -9.33
CA SER A 106 -9.76 2.51 -8.09
C SER A 106 -9.11 1.84 -6.87
N GLY A 107 -8.59 0.62 -7.00
CA GLY A 107 -8.11 -0.18 -5.87
C GLY A 107 -9.26 -0.62 -4.97
N SER A 108 -9.00 -0.65 -3.66
CA SER A 108 -10.02 -0.85 -2.63
C SER A 108 -10.63 0.47 -2.22
N THR A 109 -11.97 0.51 -2.15
CA THR A 109 -12.74 1.66 -1.67
C THR A 109 -13.68 1.19 -0.56
N PRO A 110 -13.60 1.75 0.65
CA PRO A 110 -14.55 1.42 1.72
C PRO A 110 -15.93 2.01 1.39
N PRO A 111 -17.01 1.49 2.01
CA PRO A 111 -18.34 2.04 1.81
C PRO A 111 -18.42 3.50 2.28
N PRO A 112 -19.18 4.38 1.59
CA PRO A 112 -19.13 5.83 1.77
C PRO A 112 -19.83 6.35 3.03
N THR A 113 -20.51 5.51 3.79
CA THR A 113 -21.39 5.94 4.89
C THR A 113 -20.88 5.61 6.29
N GLY A 114 -19.68 5.04 6.41
CA GLY A 114 -19.28 4.52 7.71
C GLY A 114 -17.82 4.68 8.04
N ASN A 115 -17.59 5.38 9.14
CA ASN A 115 -16.27 5.39 9.78
C ASN A 115 -15.90 4.03 10.41
N ASP A 116 -16.74 3.01 10.29
CA ASP A 116 -16.60 1.70 10.96
C ASP A 116 -16.10 0.59 10.03
N SER A 117 -15.73 0.93 8.77
CA SER A 117 -15.12 -0.02 7.84
C SER A 117 -13.61 0.06 7.91
N HIS A 118 -12.94 -1.10 7.87
CA HIS A 118 -11.49 -1.17 7.87
C HIS A 118 -10.97 -2.41 7.14
N ALA A 119 -9.67 -2.43 6.88
CA ALA A 119 -8.97 -3.66 6.52
C ALA A 119 -7.84 -3.88 7.53
N ASP A 120 -7.91 -5.02 8.26
CA ASP A 120 -6.86 -5.39 9.21
C ASP A 120 -5.65 -5.95 8.46
N THR A 121 -4.49 -5.37 8.66
CA THR A 121 -3.24 -5.84 8.07
C THR A 121 -2.58 -6.94 8.88
N HIS A 122 -3.01 -7.17 10.12
CA HIS A 122 -2.35 -8.00 11.14
C HIS A 122 -0.88 -7.61 11.41
N TRP A 123 -0.40 -6.53 10.82
CA TRP A 123 0.97 -6.05 11.02
C TRP A 123 1.06 -5.18 12.28
N ILE A 124 2.03 -5.49 13.14
CA ILE A 124 2.27 -4.80 14.41
C ILE A 124 3.68 -4.24 14.42
N TYR A 125 3.81 -2.92 14.54
CA TYR A 125 5.10 -2.25 14.47
C TYR A 125 6.07 -2.70 15.55
N SER A 126 5.64 -2.78 16.79
CA SER A 126 6.51 -3.11 17.94
C SER A 126 7.16 -4.48 17.83
N SER A 127 6.55 -5.43 17.12
CA SER A 127 7.06 -6.79 16.93
C SER A 127 7.79 -7.00 15.59
N SER A 128 7.54 -6.14 14.60
CA SER A 128 8.02 -6.34 13.24
C SER A 128 9.35 -5.64 12.95
N LEU A 129 9.59 -4.47 13.53
CA LEU A 129 10.77 -3.65 13.24
C LEU A 129 11.60 -3.37 14.49
N SER A 130 12.91 -3.31 14.32
CA SER A 130 13.86 -2.96 15.38
C SER A 130 14.10 -1.45 15.51
N SER A 131 14.01 -0.70 14.42
CA SER A 131 14.14 0.76 14.38
C SER A 131 13.63 1.31 13.07
N GLY A 132 13.22 2.58 13.09
CA GLY A 132 12.75 3.29 11.91
C GLY A 132 11.48 2.70 11.31
N ASN A 133 10.77 3.51 10.58
CA ASN A 133 9.53 3.08 9.92
C ASN A 133 9.22 4.01 8.75
N HIS A 134 8.61 3.47 7.69
CA HIS A 134 7.89 4.27 6.72
C HIS A 134 6.46 3.75 6.61
N ILE A 135 5.55 4.65 6.29
CA ILE A 135 4.18 4.34 5.87
C ILE A 135 3.94 5.09 4.57
N SER A 136 3.47 4.42 3.54
CA SER A 136 3.11 5.06 2.27
C SER A 136 1.76 4.58 1.75
N LEU A 137 1.07 5.45 1.02
CA LEU A 137 -0.16 5.12 0.29
C LEU A 137 -0.25 5.87 -1.03
N TYR A 138 -1.07 5.35 -1.94
CA TYR A 138 -1.50 6.06 -3.15
C TYR A 138 -3.02 6.05 -3.24
N THR A 139 -3.61 7.21 -3.53
CA THR A 139 -5.05 7.39 -3.71
C THR A 139 -5.34 8.11 -5.03
N THR A 140 -6.44 7.74 -5.69
CA THR A 140 -6.86 8.36 -6.97
C THR A 140 -8.06 9.28 -6.82
N ASN A 141 -8.75 9.29 -5.68
CA ASN A 141 -9.86 10.21 -5.45
C ASN A 141 -9.43 11.46 -4.67
N ASN A 142 -10.08 12.58 -4.98
CA ASN A 142 -9.78 13.88 -4.36
C ASN A 142 -10.71 14.15 -3.17
N LEU A 143 -10.76 13.21 -2.25
CA LEU A 143 -11.51 13.42 -1.02
C LEU A 143 -10.66 14.16 0.01
N ASN A 144 -11.34 14.92 0.86
CA ASN A 144 -10.76 15.58 2.03
C ASN A 144 -11.37 14.94 3.29
N PRO A 145 -10.97 13.70 3.61
CA PRO A 145 -11.57 12.97 4.71
C PRO A 145 -11.20 13.58 6.06
N GLY A 146 -12.10 13.48 7.00
CA GLY A 146 -11.84 13.83 8.40
C GLY A 146 -11.27 12.68 9.22
N GLY A 147 -10.92 11.56 8.61
CA GLY A 147 -10.53 10.33 9.29
C GLY A 147 -9.20 9.75 8.80
N TYR A 148 -8.82 8.63 9.39
CA TYR A 148 -7.56 7.94 9.11
C TYR A 148 -7.59 7.23 7.76
N ASP A 149 -6.53 7.40 6.98
CA ASP A 149 -6.23 6.51 5.85
C ASP A 149 -5.66 5.18 6.37
N CYS A 150 -4.82 5.25 7.40
CA CYS A 150 -4.38 4.08 8.17
C CYS A 150 -3.95 4.51 9.57
N GLY A 151 -4.13 3.62 10.55
CA GLY A 151 -3.74 3.93 11.91
C GLY A 151 -3.72 2.73 12.85
N ALA A 152 -2.93 2.86 13.91
CA ALA A 152 -2.81 1.92 15.02
C ALA A 152 -2.51 2.66 16.32
N PHE A 153 -3.24 2.35 17.40
CA PHE A 153 -3.08 2.93 18.72
C PHE A 153 -3.23 1.86 19.80
N ASP A 154 -2.30 1.81 20.76
CA ASP A 154 -2.33 0.85 21.88
C ASP A 154 -2.60 1.48 23.23
N ASN A 155 -3.24 2.65 23.26
CA ASN A 155 -3.45 3.53 24.42
C ASN A 155 -2.18 4.20 24.96
N THR A 156 -1.02 3.95 24.37
CA THR A 156 0.25 4.59 24.74
C THR A 156 0.88 5.23 23.54
N TYR A 157 1.01 4.48 22.46
CA TYR A 157 1.67 4.89 21.21
C TYR A 157 0.70 4.77 20.06
N GLU A 158 0.77 5.75 19.18
CA GLU A 158 -0.06 5.85 17.99
C GLU A 158 0.83 5.97 16.75
N GLN A 159 0.40 5.34 15.67
CA GLN A 159 1.03 5.46 14.36
C GLN A 159 -0.04 5.53 13.29
N GLY A 160 0.22 6.30 12.24
CA GLY A 160 -0.75 6.41 11.17
C GLY A 160 -0.42 7.49 10.16
N LEU A 161 -1.32 7.59 9.19
CA LEU A 161 -1.27 8.57 8.13
C LEU A 161 -2.68 9.02 7.78
N ILE A 162 -2.84 10.34 7.64
CA ILE A 162 -4.05 11.00 7.17
C ILE A 162 -3.65 11.98 6.07
N ALA A 163 -3.85 11.60 4.82
CA ALA A 163 -3.50 12.44 3.68
C ALA A 163 -4.63 13.43 3.36
N GLY A 164 -4.30 14.71 3.30
CA GLY A 164 -5.23 15.76 2.89
C GLY A 164 -6.27 16.17 3.93
N PHE A 165 -6.00 15.98 5.21
CA PHE A 165 -6.87 16.46 6.28
C PHE A 165 -6.95 17.99 6.29
N GLY A 166 -8.16 18.53 6.37
CA GLY A 166 -8.36 19.99 6.29
C GLY A 166 -7.83 20.56 4.95
N ASN A 167 -7.09 21.62 4.97
CA ASN A 167 -6.62 22.32 3.78
C ASN A 167 -5.30 21.77 3.24
N ASN A 168 -5.31 20.58 2.59
CA ASN A 168 -4.13 19.98 1.98
C ASN A 168 -2.97 19.76 2.99
N THR A 169 -3.28 19.18 4.12
CA THR A 169 -2.31 18.84 5.14
C THR A 169 -2.18 17.33 5.25
N LEU A 170 -0.97 16.82 5.15
CA LEU A 170 -0.62 15.46 5.52
C LEU A 170 -0.35 15.43 7.03
N TYR A 171 -1.13 14.65 7.76
CA TYR A 171 -0.82 14.26 9.13
C TYR A 171 -0.15 12.88 9.10
N TYR A 172 0.93 12.71 9.82
CA TYR A 172 1.63 11.44 9.90
C TYR A 172 2.30 11.27 11.27
N GLN A 173 2.28 10.05 11.74
CA GLN A 173 2.95 9.63 12.95
C GLN A 173 3.65 8.29 12.70
N VAL A 174 4.94 8.35 12.43
CA VAL A 174 5.81 7.18 12.26
C VAL A 174 6.95 7.18 13.29
N GLY A 175 6.90 8.12 14.21
CA GLY A 175 7.74 8.32 15.39
C GLY A 175 6.92 8.89 16.53
N ASN A 176 7.51 9.71 17.39
CA ASN A 176 6.81 10.30 18.54
C ASN A 176 5.97 11.52 18.14
N GLY A 177 4.67 11.42 18.34
CA GLY A 177 3.67 12.48 18.17
C GLY A 177 3.40 12.84 16.71
N TRP A 178 2.17 13.25 16.44
CA TRP A 178 1.71 13.68 15.13
C TRP A 178 2.53 14.84 14.59
N LYS A 179 2.88 14.75 13.33
CA LYS A 179 3.54 15.79 12.55
C LYS A 179 2.68 16.15 11.36
N THR A 180 2.91 17.33 10.81
CA THR A 180 2.15 17.82 9.66
C THR A 180 3.09 18.32 8.57
N GLY A 181 2.67 18.13 7.34
CA GLY A 181 3.28 18.72 6.16
C GLY A 181 2.20 19.27 5.24
N ASN A 182 2.30 20.55 4.90
CA ASN A 182 1.37 21.17 3.97
C ASN A 182 1.85 20.97 2.54
N PHE A 183 0.92 20.68 1.62
CA PHE A 183 1.20 20.53 0.21
C PHE A 183 0.26 21.40 -0.65
N THR A 184 0.55 21.50 -1.92
CA THR A 184 -0.26 22.20 -2.90
C THR A 184 -0.93 21.22 -3.86
N GLY A 185 -2.04 21.61 -4.47
CA GLY A 185 -2.80 20.78 -5.39
C GLY A 185 -3.91 20.00 -4.71
N ASP A 186 -4.30 18.90 -5.33
CA ASP A 186 -5.37 18.03 -4.85
C ASP A 186 -4.87 16.98 -3.84
N ASN A 187 -5.78 16.20 -3.29
CA ASN A 187 -5.49 15.15 -2.31
C ASN A 187 -5.25 13.76 -2.98
N LYS A 188 -4.87 13.74 -4.26
CA LYS A 188 -4.55 12.52 -5.01
C LYS A 188 -3.05 12.32 -5.11
N GLY A 189 -2.64 11.09 -5.43
CA GLY A 189 -1.26 10.71 -5.64
C GLY A 189 -0.64 9.94 -4.49
N PHE A 190 0.69 9.92 -4.46
CA PHE A 190 1.48 9.23 -3.47
C PHE A 190 1.72 10.10 -2.23
N PHE A 191 1.52 9.52 -1.05
CA PHE A 191 1.82 10.14 0.24
C PHE A 191 2.68 9.19 1.08
N MET A 192 3.65 9.76 1.80
CA MET A 192 4.53 8.97 2.67
C MET A 192 4.98 9.77 3.88
N GLY A 193 5.02 9.10 5.05
CA GLY A 193 5.82 9.48 6.21
C GLY A 193 7.00 8.51 6.34
N ASN A 194 8.19 9.03 6.67
CA ASN A 194 9.40 8.23 6.82
C ASN A 194 10.23 8.68 8.02
N TYR A 195 10.69 7.74 8.81
CA TYR A 195 11.50 7.91 10.00
C TYR A 195 12.61 6.85 10.04
N ILE A 196 13.85 7.26 10.16
CA ILE A 196 14.99 6.33 10.06
C ILE A 196 15.38 5.76 11.41
N ALA A 197 15.60 6.59 12.42
CA ALA A 197 16.02 6.18 13.76
C ALA A 197 15.88 7.34 14.77
N ASP A 198 16.03 7.04 16.06
CA ASP A 198 15.94 8.01 17.16
C ASP A 198 16.83 9.25 16.95
N GLY A 199 16.21 10.41 17.12
CA GLY A 199 16.88 11.70 16.91
C GLY A 199 17.17 12.05 15.45
N GLN A 200 16.80 11.18 14.51
CA GLN A 200 17.00 11.40 13.08
C GLN A 200 15.80 12.09 12.43
N ALA A 201 15.95 12.37 11.15
CA ALA A 201 14.94 13.05 10.37
C ALA A 201 13.64 12.21 10.28
N LEU A 202 12.54 12.85 10.60
CA LEU A 202 11.19 12.44 10.28
C LEU A 202 10.72 13.29 9.11
N THR A 203 10.56 12.66 7.96
CA THR A 203 10.25 13.33 6.70
C THR A 203 8.90 12.92 6.17
N SER A 204 8.25 13.80 5.43
CA SER A 204 7.03 13.44 4.70
C SER A 204 7.05 13.94 3.27
N TYR A 205 6.34 13.23 2.41
CA TYR A 205 6.34 13.45 0.98
C TYR A 205 4.93 13.41 0.40
N LYS A 206 4.70 14.27 -0.60
CA LYS A 206 3.63 14.09 -1.58
C LYS A 206 4.28 13.92 -2.96
N ASN A 207 4.02 12.80 -3.62
CA ASN A 207 4.73 12.39 -4.82
C ASN A 207 6.26 12.50 -4.59
N THR A 208 6.99 13.14 -5.49
CA THR A 208 8.44 13.34 -5.37
C THR A 208 8.85 14.53 -4.48
N THR A 209 7.87 15.31 -3.98
CA THR A 209 8.15 16.53 -3.22
C THR A 209 8.16 16.25 -1.72
N GLN A 210 9.29 16.55 -1.07
CA GLN A 210 9.34 16.57 0.38
C GLN A 210 8.57 17.77 0.91
N ILE A 211 7.56 17.51 1.77
CA ILE A 211 6.65 18.54 2.29
C ILE A 211 6.91 18.87 3.77
N ALA A 212 7.61 18.00 4.50
CA ALA A 212 8.09 18.31 5.84
C ALA A 212 9.40 17.59 6.15
N ASN A 213 10.17 18.18 7.07
CA ASN A 213 11.35 17.59 7.67
C ASN A 213 11.45 18.08 9.12
N THR A 214 11.48 17.15 10.06
CA THR A 214 11.60 17.43 11.49
C THR A 214 12.40 16.33 12.14
N THR A 215 12.60 16.38 13.44
CA THR A 215 13.20 15.28 14.20
C THR A 215 12.16 14.62 15.08
N SER A 216 12.32 13.34 15.36
CA SER A 216 11.45 12.59 16.26
C SER A 216 12.23 11.51 16.99
N ASN A 217 11.61 11.00 18.05
CA ASN A 217 12.04 9.78 18.72
C ASN A 217 11.11 8.64 18.34
N GLU A 218 11.57 7.42 18.50
CA GLU A 218 10.80 6.26 18.16
C GLU A 218 9.69 6.00 19.19
N ASN A 219 8.51 5.69 18.68
CA ASN A 219 7.41 5.07 19.43
C ASN A 219 6.89 3.89 18.63
N ARG A 220 6.56 2.80 19.30
CA ARG A 220 6.12 1.57 18.65
C ARG A 220 4.81 1.10 19.24
N THR A 221 3.74 1.23 18.48
CA THR A 221 2.45 0.68 18.89
C THR A 221 2.47 -0.85 18.85
N ALA A 222 1.81 -1.44 19.83
CA ALA A 222 1.54 -2.88 19.90
C ALA A 222 0.18 -3.27 19.31
N SER A 223 -0.55 -2.32 18.73
CA SER A 223 -1.81 -2.54 18.01
C SER A 223 -1.56 -2.90 16.54
N PRO A 224 -2.36 -3.77 15.91
CA PRO A 224 -2.28 -4.00 14.47
C PRO A 224 -2.65 -2.72 13.70
N MET A 225 -2.05 -2.51 12.54
CA MET A 225 -2.38 -1.41 11.65
C MET A 225 -3.66 -1.70 10.88
N PHE A 226 -4.64 -0.81 10.94
CA PHE A 226 -5.81 -0.85 10.09
C PHE A 226 -5.66 0.13 8.93
N LEU A 227 -6.14 -0.27 7.75
CA LEU A 227 -6.30 0.61 6.59
C LEU A 227 -7.74 1.11 6.56
N PHE A 228 -7.94 2.32 6.02
CA PHE A 228 -9.22 3.05 5.95
C PHE A 228 -9.78 3.48 7.31
N ASN A 229 -9.07 3.18 8.40
CA ASN A 229 -9.45 3.48 9.77
C ASN A 229 -8.24 3.44 10.72
N GLU A 230 -8.49 3.59 12.01
CA GLU A 230 -7.51 3.34 13.05
C GLU A 230 -7.93 2.17 13.95
N SER A 231 -6.97 1.34 14.27
CA SER A 231 -7.10 0.29 15.29
C SER A 231 -6.81 0.84 16.69
N ILE A 232 -7.65 0.55 17.66
CA ILE A 232 -7.33 0.71 19.09
C ILE A 232 -7.27 -0.67 19.74
N ASN A 233 -6.05 -1.14 20.04
CA ASN A 233 -5.84 -2.48 20.62
C ASN A 233 -6.51 -3.60 19.80
N GLY A 234 -6.51 -3.50 18.48
CA GLY A 234 -7.15 -4.48 17.60
C GLY A 234 -8.65 -4.27 17.38
N ALA A 235 -9.25 -3.21 17.93
CA ALA A 235 -10.63 -2.83 17.69
C ALA A 235 -10.71 -1.59 16.80
N ASP A 236 -11.78 -1.48 16.02
CA ASP A 236 -12.08 -0.32 15.19
C ASP A 236 -12.35 0.92 16.05
N ARG A 237 -11.73 2.05 15.73
CA ARG A 237 -11.95 3.34 16.40
C ARG A 237 -13.20 4.08 15.91
N GLY A 238 -13.76 3.72 14.77
CA GLY A 238 -14.86 4.47 14.17
C GLY A 238 -14.47 5.85 13.65
N GLN A 239 -13.22 6.02 13.20
CA GLN A 239 -12.67 7.27 12.64
C GLN A 239 -12.07 7.06 11.26
N GLY A 240 -12.63 6.14 10.51
CA GLY A 240 -12.23 5.86 9.14
C GLY A 240 -12.62 6.95 8.15
N ASN A 241 -12.24 6.72 6.91
CA ASN A 241 -12.62 7.56 5.78
C ASN A 241 -13.07 6.72 4.59
N ASP A 242 -13.67 7.37 3.60
CA ASP A 242 -14.17 6.79 2.35
C ASP A 242 -13.21 6.96 1.16
N ARG A 243 -11.95 7.28 1.44
CA ARG A 243 -10.92 7.41 0.41
C ARG A 243 -10.53 6.04 -0.13
N ASN A 244 -10.39 5.94 -1.45
CA ASN A 244 -9.86 4.74 -2.06
C ASN A 244 -8.34 4.62 -1.87
N MET A 245 -7.84 3.39 -1.95
CA MET A 245 -6.41 3.11 -1.84
C MET A 245 -5.99 2.16 -2.97
N THR A 246 -4.97 2.57 -3.73
CA THR A 246 -4.44 1.81 -4.87
C THR A 246 -3.03 1.29 -4.63
N TRP A 247 -2.42 1.69 -3.52
CA TRP A 247 -1.17 1.21 -2.96
C TRP A 247 -1.14 1.49 -1.47
N TRP A 248 -0.59 0.57 -0.71
CA TRP A 248 -0.15 0.81 0.65
C TRP A 248 1.08 -0.02 0.98
N SER A 249 2.03 0.56 1.70
CA SER A 249 3.18 -0.17 2.23
C SER A 249 3.68 0.38 3.56
N THR A 250 4.34 -0.50 4.29
CA THR A 250 5.11 -0.17 5.49
C THR A 250 6.33 -1.08 5.60
N GLY A 251 7.29 -0.66 6.39
CA GLY A 251 8.53 -1.40 6.66
C GLY A 251 9.56 -0.51 7.35
N ALA A 252 10.83 -0.85 7.23
CA ALA A 252 11.93 -0.10 7.83
C ALA A 252 12.00 1.35 7.32
N GLY A 253 12.69 2.20 8.06
CA GLY A 253 12.98 3.57 7.61
C GLY A 253 13.87 3.60 6.38
N LEU A 254 13.50 4.41 5.39
CA LEU A 254 14.11 4.46 4.07
C LEU A 254 15.19 5.54 3.95
N SER A 255 16.29 5.24 3.26
CA SER A 255 17.25 6.24 2.82
C SER A 255 16.63 7.19 1.77
N SER A 256 17.23 8.35 1.53
CA SER A 256 16.74 9.28 0.51
C SER A 256 16.72 8.68 -0.90
N GLY A 257 17.67 7.81 -1.21
CA GLY A 257 17.68 7.04 -2.47
C GLY A 257 16.53 6.06 -2.57
N SER A 258 16.29 5.30 -1.50
CA SER A 258 15.17 4.34 -1.42
C SER A 258 13.80 5.03 -1.45
N ILE A 259 13.66 6.22 -0.84
CA ILE A 259 12.45 7.05 -0.93
C ILE A 259 12.14 7.41 -2.38
N SER A 260 13.14 7.91 -3.12
CA SER A 260 12.97 8.26 -4.54
C SER A 260 12.61 7.03 -5.39
N ALA A 261 13.28 5.90 -5.13
CA ALA A 261 13.02 4.65 -5.84
C ALA A 261 11.62 4.11 -5.57
N LEU A 262 11.17 4.08 -4.30
CA LEU A 262 9.81 3.67 -3.94
C LEU A 262 8.76 4.56 -4.62
N THR A 263 8.94 5.87 -4.52
CA THR A 263 8.00 6.83 -5.11
C THR A 263 7.89 6.64 -6.63
N THR A 264 9.03 6.51 -7.32
CA THR A 264 9.04 6.29 -8.78
C THR A 264 8.39 4.97 -9.14
N ALA A 265 8.78 3.87 -8.49
CA ALA A 265 8.23 2.55 -8.77
C ALA A 265 6.70 2.50 -8.59
N VAL A 266 6.18 3.13 -7.52
CA VAL A 266 4.73 3.21 -7.29
C VAL A 266 4.05 4.08 -8.35
N ILE A 267 4.58 5.24 -8.71
CA ILE A 267 4.00 6.11 -9.76
C ILE A 267 4.00 5.40 -11.12
N ASP A 268 5.08 4.72 -11.48
CA ASP A 268 5.17 3.97 -12.74
C ASP A 268 4.18 2.80 -12.76
N TYR A 269 4.01 2.10 -11.63
CA TYR A 269 2.99 1.08 -11.45
C TYR A 269 1.57 1.63 -11.62
N GLN A 270 1.24 2.79 -11.01
CA GLN A 270 -0.06 3.43 -11.21
C GLN A 270 -0.25 3.84 -12.69
N THR A 271 0.81 4.30 -13.35
CA THR A 271 0.79 4.65 -14.77
C THR A 271 0.52 3.44 -15.65
N ALA A 272 1.19 2.31 -15.38
CA ALA A 272 1.00 1.05 -16.12
C ALA A 272 -0.44 0.54 -16.04
N LEU A 273 -1.13 0.79 -14.92
CA LEU A 273 -2.54 0.43 -14.71
C LEU A 273 -3.53 1.54 -15.13
N GLY A 274 -3.06 2.65 -15.72
CA GLY A 274 -3.91 3.74 -16.20
C GLY A 274 -4.59 4.56 -15.09
N ARG A 275 -4.04 4.56 -13.88
CA ARG A 275 -4.63 5.21 -12.70
C ARG A 275 -3.70 6.23 -12.01
N ASN A 276 -2.63 6.65 -12.70
CA ASN A 276 -1.78 7.73 -12.23
C ASN A 276 -2.50 9.10 -12.33
N VAL A 277 -2.45 9.92 -11.28
CA VAL A 277 -3.15 11.20 -11.12
C VAL A 277 -2.25 12.28 -10.54
#